data_7dd0183eccfc10a740229f89da1da68a
#
_entry.id   7dd0183eccfc10a740229f89da1da68a
#
_cell.length_a   1.000
_cell.length_b   1.000
_cell.length_c   1.000
_cell.angle_alpha   90.00
_cell.angle_beta   90.00
_cell.angle_gamma   90.00
#
_symmetry.space_group_name_H-M   'P 1'
#
loop_
_entity.id
_entity.type
_entity.pdbx_description
1 polymer ?
#
loop_
_entity_poly.entity_id
_entity_poly.type
_entity_poly.pdbx_seq_one_letter_code
_entity_poly.pdbx_strand_id
1 'polypeptide(L)'
;MARTKRMSSVLESAQTRLAALSSIDPKLSLGTGLGFSDYDAKITSTRQCLDTYNTLLSQVDGAYNEFLAEEASLRDLSERMLAGVAAVYGKDSDQYEQAGGVRKSERKKPVRKKAAA
;
A
#
# COMPACT_ATOMS: atom_id res chain seq x y z
N MET A 1 5.48 -3.90 -1.10
CA MET A 1 6.31 -2.90 -1.79
C MET A 1 5.43 -1.83 -2.39
N ALA A 2 5.77 -0.58 -2.12
CA ALA A 2 5.08 0.55 -2.73
C ALA A 2 5.38 0.60 -4.23
N ARG A 3 4.36 0.79 -5.04
CA ARG A 3 4.55 1.00 -6.48
C ARG A 3 5.00 2.44 -6.70
N THR A 4 5.94 2.62 -7.60
CA THR A 4 6.43 3.95 -7.96
C THR A 4 5.37 4.69 -8.77
N LYS A 5 5.15 5.96 -8.47
CA LYS A 5 4.32 6.86 -9.29
C LYS A 5 4.88 6.94 -10.69
N ARG A 6 4.00 7.05 -11.68
CA ARG A 6 4.40 7.07 -13.08
C ARG A 6 4.40 8.48 -13.63
N MET A 7 5.30 8.70 -14.57
CA MET A 7 5.29 9.82 -15.50
C MET A 7 5.03 9.24 -16.89
N SER A 8 4.53 10.04 -17.80
CA SER A 8 4.19 9.57 -19.15
C SER A 8 4.98 10.37 -20.19
N SER A 9 5.90 9.72 -20.85
CA SER A 9 6.62 10.31 -21.98
C SER A 9 5.71 10.56 -23.18
N VAL A 10 4.67 9.73 -23.34
CA VAL A 10 3.65 9.91 -24.38
C VAL A 10 2.89 11.22 -24.14
N LEU A 11 2.52 11.49 -22.90
CA LEU A 11 1.80 12.70 -22.53
C LEU A 11 2.67 13.93 -22.75
N GLU A 12 3.95 13.89 -22.37
CA GLU A 12 4.90 14.98 -22.58
C GLU A 12 5.08 15.27 -24.09
N SER A 13 5.26 14.23 -24.89
CA SER A 13 5.38 14.37 -26.35
C SER A 13 4.11 14.94 -26.97
N ALA A 14 2.96 14.52 -26.48
CA ALA A 14 1.67 15.03 -26.96
C ALA A 14 1.50 16.51 -26.63
N GLN A 15 1.90 16.94 -25.45
CA GLN A 15 1.84 18.36 -25.07
C GLN A 15 2.74 19.22 -25.92
N THR A 16 3.95 18.75 -26.22
CA THR A 16 4.88 19.44 -27.13
C THR A 16 4.29 19.55 -28.53
N ARG A 17 3.67 18.45 -29.01
CA ARG A 17 3.02 18.45 -30.32
C ARG A 17 1.82 19.40 -30.37
N LEU A 18 1.02 19.43 -29.29
CA LEU A 18 -0.11 20.33 -29.19
C LEU A 18 0.32 21.79 -29.29
N ALA A 19 1.39 22.17 -28.60
CA ALA A 19 1.96 23.51 -28.68
C ALA A 19 2.43 23.85 -30.10
N ALA A 20 3.08 22.90 -30.77
CA ALA A 20 3.50 23.07 -32.16
C ALA A 20 2.32 23.22 -33.11
N LEU A 21 1.25 22.44 -32.92
CA LEU A 21 0.02 22.55 -33.70
C LEU A 21 -0.69 23.89 -33.47
N SER A 22 -0.66 24.41 -32.26
CA SER A 22 -1.19 25.73 -31.92
C SER A 22 -0.49 26.84 -32.70
N SER A 23 0.80 26.68 -32.96
CA SER A 23 1.56 27.68 -33.79
C SER A 23 1.20 27.62 -35.26
N ILE A 24 0.66 26.48 -35.73
CA ILE A 24 0.17 26.36 -37.13
C ILE A 24 -1.22 27.01 -37.21
N ASP A 25 -2.16 26.51 -36.40
CA ASP A 25 -3.51 27.05 -36.35
C ASP A 25 -4.19 26.54 -35.06
N PRO A 26 -4.58 27.45 -34.14
CA PRO A 26 -5.29 27.03 -32.92
C PRO A 26 -6.66 26.36 -33.19
N LYS A 27 -7.20 26.51 -34.37
CA LYS A 27 -8.48 25.92 -34.80
C LYS A 27 -8.26 24.84 -35.84
N LEU A 28 -7.10 24.21 -35.83
CA LEU A 28 -6.74 23.20 -36.81
C LEU A 28 -7.75 22.08 -36.86
N SER A 29 -8.15 21.67 -38.07
CA SER A 29 -8.96 20.48 -38.30
C SER A 29 -8.38 19.75 -39.50
N LEU A 30 -7.94 18.52 -39.26
CA LEU A 30 -7.31 17.65 -40.26
C LEU A 30 -8.28 16.60 -40.78
N GLY A 31 -9.49 16.57 -40.25
CA GLY A 31 -10.51 15.57 -40.57
C GLY A 31 -11.41 15.30 -39.39
N THR A 32 -12.36 14.40 -39.55
CA THR A 32 -13.27 14.00 -38.47
C THR A 32 -12.50 13.35 -37.34
N GLY A 33 -12.59 13.94 -36.13
CA GLY A 33 -11.89 13.44 -34.95
C GLY A 33 -10.41 13.79 -34.91
N LEU A 34 -9.89 14.61 -35.85
CA LEU A 34 -8.50 15.01 -35.94
C LEU A 34 -8.34 16.52 -35.81
N GLY A 35 -9.16 17.18 -35.01
CA GLY A 35 -9.08 18.58 -34.73
C GLY A 35 -8.19 18.89 -33.54
N PHE A 36 -7.74 20.15 -33.44
CA PHE A 36 -6.97 20.64 -32.32
C PHE A 36 -7.70 20.39 -30.98
N SER A 37 -9.00 20.70 -30.94
CA SER A 37 -9.81 20.48 -29.73
C SER A 37 -9.96 19.02 -29.34
N ASP A 38 -10.04 18.12 -30.33
CA ASP A 38 -10.11 16.67 -30.08
C ASP A 38 -8.81 16.18 -29.45
N TYR A 39 -7.69 16.66 -29.95
CA TYR A 39 -6.39 16.29 -29.46
C TYR A 39 -6.15 16.83 -28.04
N ASP A 40 -6.48 18.08 -27.79
CA ASP A 40 -6.39 18.72 -26.48
C ASP A 40 -7.26 17.98 -25.46
N ALA A 41 -8.50 17.64 -25.82
CA ALA A 41 -9.40 16.89 -24.96
C ALA A 41 -8.82 15.52 -24.60
N LYS A 42 -8.19 14.85 -25.55
CA LYS A 42 -7.56 13.55 -25.31
C LYS A 42 -6.35 13.66 -24.40
N ILE A 43 -5.55 14.67 -24.55
CA ILE A 43 -4.40 14.96 -23.66
C ILE A 43 -4.90 15.19 -22.24
N THR A 44 -5.94 16.01 -22.06
CA THR A 44 -6.54 16.30 -20.76
C THR A 44 -7.09 15.02 -20.11
N SER A 45 -7.80 14.20 -20.87
CA SER A 45 -8.34 12.93 -20.39
C SER A 45 -7.23 11.98 -19.94
N THR A 46 -6.15 11.90 -20.71
CA THR A 46 -4.99 11.04 -20.38
C THR A 46 -4.29 11.52 -19.13
N ARG A 47 -4.13 12.84 -18.98
CA ARG A 47 -3.54 13.43 -17.77
C ARG A 47 -4.38 13.12 -16.54
N GLN A 48 -5.70 13.23 -16.63
CA GLN A 48 -6.60 12.91 -15.54
C GLN A 48 -6.50 11.44 -15.13
N CYS A 49 -6.39 10.53 -16.11
CA CYS A 49 -6.19 9.11 -15.83
C CYS A 49 -4.86 8.85 -15.12
N LEU A 50 -3.80 9.54 -15.54
CA LEU A 50 -2.49 9.41 -14.90
C LEU A 50 -2.52 9.94 -13.45
N ASP A 51 -3.13 11.11 -13.25
CA ASP A 51 -3.26 11.70 -11.91
C ASP A 51 -4.08 10.80 -10.99
N THR A 52 -5.16 10.22 -11.49
CA THR A 52 -5.99 9.27 -10.75
C THR A 52 -5.17 8.03 -10.36
N TYR A 53 -4.42 7.48 -11.30
CA TYR A 53 -3.57 6.32 -11.03
C TYR A 53 -2.54 6.64 -9.93
N ASN A 54 -1.86 7.77 -10.02
CA ASN A 54 -0.85 8.15 -9.02
C ASN A 54 -1.49 8.45 -7.66
N THR A 55 -2.70 9.01 -7.62
CA THR A 55 -3.46 9.24 -6.39
C THR A 55 -3.85 7.91 -5.73
N LEU A 56 -4.32 6.96 -6.54
CA LEU A 56 -4.68 5.62 -6.04
C LEU A 56 -3.46 4.90 -5.46
N LEU A 57 -2.29 5.04 -6.08
CA LEU A 57 -1.05 4.48 -5.53
C LEU A 57 -0.75 5.04 -4.14
N SER A 58 -0.90 6.36 -3.96
CA SER A 58 -0.71 6.99 -2.64
C SER A 58 -1.72 6.48 -1.63
N GLN A 59 -2.97 6.28 -2.04
CA GLN A 59 -4.02 5.74 -1.16
C GLN A 59 -3.72 4.28 -0.78
N VAL A 60 -3.23 3.48 -1.72
CA VAL A 60 -2.83 2.10 -1.45
C VAL A 60 -1.70 2.08 -0.41
N ASP A 61 -0.70 2.93 -0.59
CA ASP A 61 0.42 3.00 0.35
C ASP A 61 -0.05 3.42 1.75
N GLY A 62 -0.94 4.40 1.84
CA GLY A 62 -1.54 4.84 3.10
C GLY A 62 -2.34 3.73 3.77
N ALA A 63 -3.16 3.03 3.00
CA ALA A 63 -3.96 1.91 3.51
C ALA A 63 -3.06 0.77 4.00
N TYR A 64 -1.98 0.50 3.30
CA TYR A 64 -1.02 -0.52 3.72
C TYR A 64 -0.35 -0.14 5.05
N ASN A 65 0.05 1.13 5.19
CA ASN A 65 0.66 1.62 6.43
C ASN A 65 -0.32 1.54 7.61
N GLU A 66 -1.60 1.87 7.38
CA GLU A 66 -2.65 1.73 8.39
C GLU A 66 -2.83 0.27 8.81
N PHE A 67 -2.83 -0.64 7.83
CA PHE A 67 -2.92 -2.08 8.11
C PHE A 67 -1.74 -2.55 8.98
N LEU A 68 -0.53 -2.13 8.66
CA LEU A 68 0.65 -2.51 9.45
C LEU A 68 0.56 -1.98 10.89
N ALA A 69 0.06 -0.76 11.07
CA ALA A 69 -0.13 -0.18 12.40
C ALA A 69 -1.20 -0.94 13.20
N GLU A 70 -2.31 -1.28 12.56
CA GLU A 70 -3.37 -2.08 13.18
C GLU A 70 -2.89 -3.48 13.54
N GLU A 71 -2.09 -4.08 12.67
CA GLU A 71 -1.51 -5.41 12.90
C GLU A 71 -0.60 -5.40 14.13
N ALA A 72 0.22 -4.35 14.28
CA ALA A 72 1.08 -4.20 15.45
C ALA A 72 0.27 -4.02 16.73
N SER A 73 -0.80 -3.22 16.69
CA SER A 73 -1.73 -3.05 17.82
C SER A 73 -2.43 -4.35 18.18
N LEU A 74 -2.83 -5.11 17.18
CA LEU A 74 -3.49 -6.41 17.39
C LEU A 74 -2.54 -7.41 18.04
N ARG A 75 -1.29 -7.44 17.60
CA ARG A 75 -0.26 -8.31 18.17
C ARG A 75 -0.06 -8.01 19.66
N ASP A 76 0.06 -6.72 19.98
CA ASP A 76 0.23 -6.28 21.36
C ASP A 76 -0.99 -6.67 22.22
N LEU A 77 -2.19 -6.41 21.70
CA LEU A 77 -3.42 -6.77 22.43
C LEU A 77 -3.55 -8.29 22.60
N SER A 78 -3.18 -9.05 21.58
CA SER A 78 -3.21 -10.53 21.65
C SER A 78 -2.31 -11.05 22.78
N GLU A 79 -1.10 -10.47 22.90
CA GLU A 79 -0.19 -10.83 23.99
C GLU A 79 -0.76 -10.44 25.35
N ARG A 80 -1.37 -9.26 25.44
CA ARG A 80 -2.00 -8.83 26.70
C ARG A 80 -3.22 -9.65 27.05
N MET A 81 -3.98 -10.10 26.07
CA MET A 81 -5.10 -11.01 26.30
C MET A 81 -4.62 -12.35 26.86
N LEU A 82 -3.56 -12.91 26.28
CA LEU A 82 -2.98 -14.16 26.79
C LEU A 82 -2.42 -13.98 28.20
N ALA A 83 -1.71 -12.87 28.46
CA ALA A 83 -1.21 -12.56 29.79
C ALA A 83 -2.36 -12.38 30.79
N GLY A 84 -3.47 -11.79 30.37
CA GLY A 84 -4.69 -11.66 31.19
C GLY A 84 -5.29 -13.02 31.57
N VAL A 85 -5.35 -13.93 30.61
CA VAL A 85 -5.81 -15.31 30.89
C VAL A 85 -4.88 -15.98 31.91
N ALA A 86 -3.57 -15.84 31.74
CA ALA A 86 -2.60 -16.38 32.69
C ALA A 86 -2.76 -15.79 34.09
N ALA A 87 -3.06 -14.50 34.18
CA ALA A 87 -3.26 -13.82 35.48
C ALA A 87 -4.54 -14.28 36.19
N VAL A 88 -5.62 -14.53 35.44
CA VAL A 88 -6.93 -14.89 36.03
C VAL A 88 -7.02 -16.39 36.28
N TYR A 89 -6.58 -17.21 35.35
CA TYR A 89 -6.75 -18.69 35.42
C TYR A 89 -5.47 -19.44 35.78
N GLY A 90 -4.32 -18.80 35.63
CA GLY A 90 -3.00 -19.40 35.88
C GLY A 90 -2.32 -19.89 34.61
N LYS A 91 -0.99 -19.95 34.68
CA LYS A 91 -0.16 -20.33 33.51
C LYS A 91 -0.19 -21.82 33.20
N ASP A 92 -0.74 -22.64 34.08
CA ASP A 92 -0.85 -24.08 33.91
C ASP A 92 -2.31 -24.54 33.79
N SER A 93 -3.22 -23.58 33.55
CA SER A 93 -4.64 -23.87 33.43
C SER A 93 -5.02 -24.32 32.02
N ASP A 94 -6.15 -25.03 31.92
CA ASP A 94 -6.73 -25.39 30.62
C ASP A 94 -7.11 -24.16 29.82
N GLN A 95 -7.57 -23.12 30.48
CA GLN A 95 -7.95 -21.85 29.85
C GLN A 95 -6.75 -21.21 29.17
N TYR A 96 -5.59 -21.22 29.79
CA TYR A 96 -4.37 -20.65 29.21
C TYR A 96 -3.97 -21.43 27.94
N GLU A 97 -4.05 -22.77 28.00
CA GLU A 97 -3.77 -23.62 26.85
C GLU A 97 -4.78 -23.39 25.72
N GLN A 98 -6.08 -23.30 26.05
CA GLN A 98 -7.14 -23.00 25.08
C GLN A 98 -6.95 -21.65 24.41
N ALA A 99 -6.41 -20.66 25.11
CA ALA A 99 -6.12 -19.34 24.57
C ALA A 99 -4.87 -19.32 23.68
N GLY A 100 -4.16 -20.43 23.56
CA GLY A 100 -2.99 -20.54 22.70
C GLY A 100 -1.65 -20.50 23.44
N GLY A 101 -1.67 -20.44 24.76
CA GLY A 101 -0.46 -20.49 25.58
C GLY A 101 0.07 -21.91 25.74
N VAL A 102 1.34 -22.02 26.06
CA VAL A 102 1.97 -23.28 26.43
C VAL A 102 1.98 -23.38 27.96
N ARG A 103 1.38 -24.45 28.52
CA ARG A 103 1.35 -24.62 29.96
C ARG A 103 2.75 -24.51 30.54
N LYS A 104 2.87 -23.88 31.70
CA LYS A 104 4.16 -23.69 32.38
C LYS A 104 4.89 -25.01 32.57
N SER A 105 4.15 -26.08 32.94
CA SER A 105 4.71 -27.40 33.14
C SER A 105 5.23 -28.06 31.85
N GLU A 106 4.75 -27.64 30.69
CA GLU A 106 5.12 -28.19 29.38
C GLU A 106 6.11 -27.33 28.61
N ARG A 107 6.50 -26.16 29.16
CA ARG A 107 7.46 -25.27 28.49
C ARG A 107 8.83 -25.91 28.47
N LYS A 108 9.45 -25.92 27.27
CA LYS A 108 10.84 -26.34 27.14
C LYS A 108 11.73 -25.32 27.82
N LYS A 109 12.62 -25.79 28.68
CA LYS A 109 13.65 -24.94 29.28
C LYS A 109 14.63 -24.51 28.20
N PRO A 110 15.07 -23.25 28.19
CA PRO A 110 16.11 -22.81 27.26
C PRO A 110 17.35 -23.67 27.43
N VAL A 111 17.87 -24.23 26.34
CA VAL A 111 19.12 -24.97 26.36
C VAL A 111 20.25 -23.92 26.39
N ARG A 112 21.01 -23.90 27.49
CA ARG A 112 22.23 -23.07 27.54
C ARG A 112 23.21 -23.62 26.52
N LYS A 113 23.69 -22.76 25.61
CA LYS A 113 24.86 -23.08 24.80
C LYS A 113 26.01 -23.35 25.78
N LYS A 114 26.56 -24.56 25.75
CA LYS A 114 27.81 -24.81 26.45
C LYS A 114 28.86 -23.85 25.89
N ALA A 115 29.52 -23.12 26.80
CA ALA A 115 30.67 -22.34 26.43
C ALA A 115 31.69 -23.30 25.77
N ALA A 116 32.21 -22.93 24.60
CA ALA A 116 33.29 -23.68 23.97
C ALA A 116 34.47 -23.74 24.95
N ALA A 117 34.84 -24.93 25.31
CA ALA A 117 35.98 -25.14 26.17
C ALA A 117 37.28 -24.76 25.44
#